data_e67c1f7dcd78074dbd23d2380f711079
#
_entry.id   e67c1f7dcd78074dbd23d2380f711079
#
_cell.length_a   1.000
_cell.length_b   1.000
_cell.length_c   1.000
_cell.angle_alpha   90.00
_cell.angle_beta   90.00
_cell.angle_gamma   90.00
#
_symmetry.space_group_name_H-M   'P 1'
#
loop_
_entity.id
_entity.type
_entity.pdbx_description
1 polymer ?
#
loop_
_entity_poly.entity_id
_entity_poly.type
_entity_poly.pdbx_seq_one_letter_code
_entity_poly.pdbx_strand_id
1 'polypeptide(L)'
;MVSNQFSVDDFMSAGTETKEGEAKPKEELKIPAYLNCVLNAKANTVLYDNLTLKDVSGKLIIKDQKVVLDNVKTSIFNGLIGMNGSVSTKEKVPTFSMDLDMKGVDIAQPFTQLDMLKKIAPIAGIINGKINTAIKVSGNLDAKEMTPNLNSISGSLNNQFLSTTISTENSDLLKKLGQNLSFIDVNKINLNDVKTALTFENGKVKLKPID
;
A
#
# COMPACT_ATOMS: atom_id res chain seq x y z
N MET A 1 13.78 1.36 20.19
CA MET A 1 12.67 0.61 20.84
C MET A 1 12.70 -0.81 20.27
N VAL A 2 12.64 -1.82 21.12
CA VAL A 2 12.53 -3.23 20.72
C VAL A 2 11.27 -3.77 21.38
N SER A 3 10.37 -4.33 20.61
CA SER A 3 9.11 -4.91 21.09
C SER A 3 8.88 -6.27 20.45
N ASN A 4 8.29 -7.20 21.20
CA ASN A 4 7.86 -8.47 20.61
C ASN A 4 6.57 -8.31 19.79
N GLN A 5 5.67 -7.43 20.24
CA GLN A 5 4.44 -7.10 19.53
C GLN A 5 4.12 -5.62 19.77
N PHE A 6 3.66 -4.96 18.73
CA PHE A 6 3.26 -3.55 18.75
C PHE A 6 1.98 -3.39 17.95
N SER A 7 0.97 -2.71 18.52
CA SER A 7 -0.25 -2.32 17.82
C SER A 7 -0.21 -0.82 17.54
N VAL A 8 -0.38 -0.44 16.30
CA VAL A 8 -0.44 0.96 15.90
C VAL A 8 -1.74 1.59 16.39
N ASP A 9 -2.82 0.84 16.39
CA ASP A 9 -4.15 1.32 16.81
C ASP A 9 -4.18 1.64 18.30
N ASP A 10 -3.51 0.82 19.14
CA ASP A 10 -3.38 1.09 20.58
C ASP A 10 -2.56 2.37 20.86
N PHE A 11 -1.54 2.61 20.02
CA PHE A 11 -0.72 3.81 20.16
C PHE A 11 -1.49 5.07 19.72
N MET A 12 -2.29 4.99 18.67
CA MET A 12 -3.14 6.10 18.21
C MET A 12 -4.27 6.40 19.20
N SER A 13 -4.83 5.37 19.82
CA SER A 13 -5.89 5.51 20.84
C SER A 13 -5.39 6.11 22.14
N ALA A 14 -4.16 5.80 22.56
CA ALA A 14 -3.56 6.31 23.80
C ALA A 14 -3.33 7.85 23.79
N GLY A 15 -3.39 8.48 22.61
CA GLY A 15 -3.30 9.95 22.46
C GLY A 15 -4.64 10.68 22.59
N THR A 16 -5.75 9.96 22.66
CA THR A 16 -7.10 10.52 22.76
C THR A 16 -7.82 9.98 23.99
N GLU A 17 -7.60 10.56 25.17
CA GLU A 17 -8.55 10.43 26.27
C GLU A 17 -9.84 11.17 25.87
N THR A 18 -10.74 10.48 25.22
CA THR A 18 -12.09 10.97 24.91
C THR A 18 -13.05 10.48 25.99
N LYS A 19 -13.56 11.41 26.80
CA LYS A 19 -14.79 11.20 27.56
C LYS A 19 -15.91 10.90 26.58
N GLU A 20 -16.64 9.80 26.83
CA GLU A 20 -17.84 9.42 26.08
C GLU A 20 -18.83 10.58 26.01
N GLY A 21 -19.31 10.89 24.82
CA GLY A 21 -20.53 11.60 24.61
C GLY A 21 -20.47 12.94 23.88
N GLU A 22 -19.89 12.99 22.67
CA GLU A 22 -20.31 13.95 21.61
C GLU A 22 -19.42 13.72 20.41
N ALA A 23 -20.01 13.46 19.23
CA ALA A 23 -19.28 13.40 17.97
C ALA A 23 -18.76 14.80 17.62
N LYS A 24 -17.55 15.14 18.09
CA LYS A 24 -16.88 16.36 17.64
C LYS A 24 -16.58 16.26 16.16
N PRO A 25 -16.69 17.35 15.38
CA PRO A 25 -16.23 17.35 13.99
C PRO A 25 -14.76 16.92 13.98
N LYS A 26 -14.43 15.95 13.12
CA LYS A 26 -13.04 15.47 12.97
C LYS A 26 -12.16 16.66 12.61
N GLU A 27 -11.24 17.00 13.49
CA GLU A 27 -10.24 18.05 13.27
C GLU A 27 -9.20 17.58 12.24
N GLU A 28 -8.54 18.53 11.57
CA GLU A 28 -7.43 18.22 10.66
C GLU A 28 -6.29 17.56 11.44
N LEU A 29 -5.81 16.44 10.94
CA LEU A 29 -4.66 15.74 11.54
C LEU A 29 -3.37 16.47 11.15
N LYS A 30 -2.65 16.97 12.15
CA LYS A 30 -1.37 17.67 11.95
C LYS A 30 -0.28 17.09 12.83
N ILE A 31 0.87 16.85 12.23
CA ILE A 31 2.08 16.49 12.97
C ILE A 31 2.52 17.74 13.73
N PRO A 32 2.66 17.68 15.07
CA PRO A 32 3.02 18.85 15.87
C PRO A 32 4.39 19.43 15.47
N ALA A 33 4.46 20.76 15.29
CA ALA A 33 5.68 21.43 14.87
C ALA A 33 6.83 21.33 15.89
N TYR A 34 6.49 21.16 17.17
CA TYR A 34 7.49 21.01 18.24
C TYR A 34 8.08 19.60 18.32
N LEU A 35 7.49 18.63 17.60
CA LEU A 35 7.94 17.24 17.66
C LEU A 35 9.17 17.05 16.78
N ASN A 36 10.28 16.70 17.41
CA ASN A 36 11.55 16.40 16.76
C ASN A 36 12.14 15.15 17.40
N CYS A 37 12.00 14.02 16.75
CA CYS A 37 12.53 12.76 17.28
C CYS A 37 12.96 11.80 16.16
N VAL A 38 13.88 10.92 16.52
CA VAL A 38 14.32 9.81 15.67
C VAL A 38 14.11 8.52 16.45
N LEU A 39 13.33 7.62 15.89
CA LEU A 39 13.04 6.31 16.44
C LEU A 39 13.65 5.24 15.55
N ASN A 40 14.56 4.43 16.10
CA ASN A 40 14.96 3.18 15.47
C ASN A 40 14.04 2.08 16.03
N ALA A 41 13.27 1.48 15.15
CA ALA A 41 12.30 0.48 15.52
C ALA A 41 12.75 -0.92 15.10
N LYS A 42 12.52 -1.89 15.98
CA LYS A 42 12.62 -3.30 15.67
C LYS A 42 11.50 -4.01 16.45
N ALA A 43 10.64 -4.72 15.73
CA ALA A 43 9.55 -5.48 16.32
C ALA A 43 9.36 -6.79 15.57
N ASN A 44 9.11 -7.88 16.30
CA ASN A 44 8.84 -9.17 15.69
C ASN A 44 7.47 -9.18 15.00
N THR A 45 6.50 -8.48 15.59
CA THR A 45 5.15 -8.36 15.02
C THR A 45 4.63 -6.95 15.26
N VAL A 46 4.07 -6.36 14.19
CA VAL A 46 3.32 -5.11 14.24
C VAL A 46 1.93 -5.37 13.68
N LEU A 47 0.92 -5.02 14.45
CA LEU A 47 -0.48 -5.06 14.03
C LEU A 47 -0.88 -3.66 13.57
N TYR A 48 -1.45 -3.58 12.39
CA TYR A 48 -1.98 -2.36 11.82
C TYR A 48 -3.25 -2.69 11.05
N ASP A 49 -4.39 -2.22 11.54
CA ASP A 49 -5.70 -2.61 11.03
C ASP A 49 -5.81 -4.15 10.98
N ASN A 50 -6.20 -4.72 9.89
CA ASN A 50 -6.25 -6.18 9.67
C ASN A 50 -4.91 -6.79 9.18
N LEU A 51 -3.83 -6.01 9.15
CA LEU A 51 -2.52 -6.45 8.69
C LEU A 51 -1.63 -6.92 9.84
N THR A 52 -0.93 -8.01 9.62
CA THR A 52 0.12 -8.52 10.51
C THR A 52 1.46 -8.43 9.80
N LEU A 53 2.26 -7.45 10.18
CA LEU A 53 3.62 -7.25 9.67
C LEU A 53 4.59 -7.99 10.59
N LYS A 54 5.49 -8.78 10.01
CA LYS A 54 6.51 -9.55 10.74
C LYS A 54 7.90 -8.97 10.48
N ASP A 55 8.77 -9.14 11.47
CA ASP A 55 10.19 -8.75 11.39
C ASP A 55 10.37 -7.28 10.97
N VAL A 56 9.54 -6.41 11.53
CA VAL A 56 9.59 -4.98 11.21
C VAL A 56 10.87 -4.38 11.76
N SER A 57 11.60 -3.68 10.89
CA SER A 57 12.77 -2.90 11.26
C SER A 57 12.86 -1.65 10.42
N GLY A 58 13.44 -0.58 10.96
CA GLY A 58 13.64 0.66 10.22
C GLY A 58 13.78 1.86 11.14
N LYS A 59 13.78 3.03 10.53
CA LYS A 59 13.88 4.31 11.22
C LYS A 59 12.69 5.19 10.91
N LEU A 60 12.15 5.83 11.93
CA LEU A 60 11.13 6.86 11.83
C LEU A 60 11.74 8.18 12.28
N ILE A 61 11.67 9.19 11.42
CA ILE A 61 12.14 10.55 11.72
C ILE A 61 10.94 11.46 11.70
N ILE A 62 10.69 12.15 12.81
CA ILE A 62 9.63 13.14 12.91
C ILE A 62 10.30 14.49 13.12
N LYS A 63 10.11 15.42 12.20
CA LYS A 63 10.67 16.77 12.26
C LYS A 63 9.93 17.70 11.30
N ASP A 64 9.81 18.96 11.67
CA ASP A 64 9.26 20.03 10.82
C ASP A 64 7.88 19.69 10.23
N GLN A 65 6.99 19.13 11.05
CA GLN A 65 5.65 18.65 10.65
C GLN A 65 5.68 17.58 9.55
N LYS A 66 6.76 16.80 9.52
CA LYS A 66 6.97 15.71 8.56
C LYS A 66 7.37 14.44 9.30
N VAL A 67 6.79 13.31 8.87
CA VAL A 67 7.24 11.97 9.25
C VAL A 67 7.97 11.38 8.06
N VAL A 68 9.15 10.82 8.28
CA VAL A 68 9.95 10.09 7.28
C VAL A 68 10.13 8.66 7.74
N LEU A 69 9.78 7.72 6.88
CA LEU A 69 10.13 6.31 6.99
C LEU A 69 11.44 6.08 6.23
N ASP A 70 12.47 5.64 6.95
CA ASP A 70 13.79 5.42 6.38
C ASP A 70 14.15 3.94 6.53
N ASN A 71 14.35 3.28 5.40
CA ASN A 71 14.81 1.90 5.30
C ASN A 71 13.94 0.90 6.10
N VAL A 72 12.63 1.11 6.09
CA VAL A 72 11.69 0.22 6.76
C VAL A 72 11.56 -1.08 5.97
N LYS A 73 11.66 -2.22 6.67
CA LYS A 73 11.54 -3.56 6.11
C LYS A 73 10.56 -4.37 6.92
N THR A 74 9.82 -5.22 6.25
CA THR A 74 8.87 -6.15 6.89
C THR A 74 8.61 -7.37 6.00
N SER A 75 8.19 -8.45 6.62
CA SER A 75 7.62 -9.63 5.95
C SER A 75 6.11 -9.57 6.05
N ILE A 76 5.44 -9.56 4.91
CA ILE A 76 3.97 -9.57 4.80
C ILE A 76 3.57 -10.18 3.45
N PHE A 77 2.36 -10.70 3.34
CA PHE A 77 1.84 -11.30 2.11
C PHE A 77 2.74 -12.38 1.53
N ASN A 78 3.33 -13.20 2.40
CA ASN A 78 4.30 -14.27 2.06
C ASN A 78 5.54 -13.80 1.29
N GLY A 79 5.88 -12.53 1.38
CA GLY A 79 7.04 -11.92 0.74
C GLY A 79 7.72 -10.89 1.64
N LEU A 80 8.65 -10.16 1.06
CA LEU A 80 9.41 -9.10 1.73
C LEU A 80 9.02 -7.75 1.14
N ILE A 81 8.83 -6.74 1.99
CA ILE A 81 8.60 -5.35 1.59
C ILE A 81 9.66 -4.47 2.22
N GLY A 82 10.38 -3.73 1.38
CA GLY A 82 11.19 -2.59 1.76
C GLY A 82 10.45 -1.29 1.43
N MET A 83 10.48 -0.31 2.32
CA MET A 83 9.83 0.97 2.06
C MET A 83 10.64 2.15 2.58
N ASN A 84 10.64 3.21 1.78
CA ASN A 84 11.00 4.55 2.19
C ASN A 84 9.83 5.47 1.88
N GLY A 85 9.63 6.49 2.68
CA GLY A 85 8.51 7.37 2.42
C GLY A 85 8.44 8.55 3.35
N SER A 86 7.50 9.43 3.08
CA SER A 86 7.25 10.55 3.98
C SER A 86 5.81 11.04 3.88
N VAL A 87 5.32 11.58 4.98
CA VAL A 87 4.07 12.32 5.06
C VAL A 87 4.38 13.68 5.65
N SER A 88 3.89 14.74 5.03
CA SER A 88 4.04 16.12 5.49
C SER A 88 2.68 16.77 5.71
N THR A 89 2.49 17.36 6.87
CA THR A 89 1.31 18.18 7.20
C THR A 89 1.66 19.67 7.35
N LYS A 90 2.81 20.06 6.80
CA LYS A 90 3.29 21.44 6.86
C LYS A 90 2.38 22.41 6.10
N GLU A 91 1.95 21.99 4.93
CA GLU A 91 1.03 22.75 4.10
C GLU A 91 -0.43 22.46 4.48
N LYS A 92 -1.36 23.29 3.98
CA LYS A 92 -2.80 23.10 4.22
C LYS A 92 -3.32 21.77 3.71
N VAL A 93 -2.81 21.32 2.57
CA VAL A 93 -3.10 19.99 2.01
C VAL A 93 -1.92 19.08 2.35
N PRO A 94 -2.11 18.04 3.17
CA PRO A 94 -1.05 17.10 3.47
C PRO A 94 -0.60 16.36 2.22
N THR A 95 0.68 16.03 2.17
CA THR A 95 1.29 15.32 1.03
C THR A 95 1.99 14.06 1.50
N PHE A 96 2.09 13.09 0.60
CA PHE A 96 2.89 11.88 0.83
C PHE A 96 3.77 11.57 -0.36
N SER A 97 4.84 10.85 -0.08
CA SER A 97 5.65 10.17 -1.08
C SER A 97 6.07 8.81 -0.53
N MET A 98 6.10 7.78 -1.37
CA MET A 98 6.41 6.42 -0.96
C MET A 98 7.13 5.67 -2.08
N ASP A 99 8.24 5.03 -1.72
CA ASP A 99 8.99 4.08 -2.54
C ASP A 99 8.85 2.71 -1.89
N LEU A 100 8.27 1.75 -2.60
CA LEU A 100 8.11 0.36 -2.17
C LEU A 100 8.92 -0.57 -3.06
N ASP A 101 9.66 -1.48 -2.45
CA ASP A 101 10.34 -2.61 -3.10
C ASP A 101 9.79 -3.90 -2.51
N MET A 102 9.01 -4.61 -3.30
CA MET A 102 8.33 -5.84 -2.90
C MET A 102 8.95 -7.02 -3.62
N LYS A 103 9.31 -8.08 -2.87
CA LYS A 103 9.97 -9.29 -3.39
C LYS A 103 9.20 -10.54 -3.01
N GLY A 104 8.80 -11.29 -4.03
CA GLY A 104 8.10 -12.56 -3.87
C GLY A 104 6.77 -12.43 -3.14
N VAL A 105 6.11 -11.28 -3.25
CA VAL A 105 4.83 -11.00 -2.61
C VAL A 105 3.71 -11.74 -3.32
N ASP A 106 2.81 -12.32 -2.55
CA ASP A 106 1.62 -12.99 -3.04
C ASP A 106 0.66 -11.97 -3.65
N ILE A 107 0.21 -12.20 -4.89
CA ILE A 107 -0.61 -11.22 -5.62
C ILE A 107 -2.00 -11.07 -4.99
N ALA A 108 -2.65 -12.17 -4.66
CA ALA A 108 -4.05 -12.15 -4.20
C ALA A 108 -4.20 -11.55 -2.80
N GLN A 109 -3.23 -11.74 -1.91
CA GLN A 109 -3.37 -11.36 -0.50
C GLN A 109 -3.60 -9.86 -0.26
N PRO A 110 -2.84 -8.92 -0.87
CA PRO A 110 -3.12 -7.48 -0.72
C PRO A 110 -4.55 -7.11 -1.12
N PHE A 111 -5.06 -7.72 -2.20
CA PHE A 111 -6.42 -7.43 -2.70
C PHE A 111 -7.52 -8.05 -1.86
N THR A 112 -7.23 -9.07 -1.07
CA THR A 112 -8.19 -9.66 -0.11
C THR A 112 -8.19 -8.93 1.23
N GLN A 113 -7.05 -8.39 1.65
CA GLN A 113 -6.89 -7.78 2.96
C GLN A 113 -7.07 -6.25 2.96
N LEU A 114 -6.76 -5.56 1.86
CA LEU A 114 -6.84 -4.11 1.76
C LEU A 114 -8.06 -3.68 0.95
N ASP A 115 -9.08 -3.14 1.63
CA ASP A 115 -10.35 -2.75 1.00
C ASP A 115 -10.18 -1.70 -0.10
N MET A 116 -9.19 -0.81 0.03
CA MET A 116 -8.89 0.17 -1.01
C MET A 116 -8.47 -0.53 -2.31
N LEU A 117 -7.61 -1.57 -2.23
CA LEU A 117 -7.15 -2.29 -3.42
C LEU A 117 -8.25 -3.11 -4.07
N LYS A 118 -9.16 -3.68 -3.28
CA LYS A 118 -10.37 -4.37 -3.81
C LYS A 118 -11.19 -3.45 -4.71
N LYS A 119 -11.30 -2.16 -4.35
CA LYS A 119 -12.07 -1.17 -5.13
C LYS A 119 -11.34 -0.71 -6.40
N ILE A 120 -10.01 -0.60 -6.35
CA ILE A 120 -9.21 -0.08 -7.47
C ILE A 120 -8.99 -1.14 -8.55
N ALA A 121 -8.71 -2.37 -8.16
CA ALA A 121 -8.36 -3.44 -9.09
C ALA A 121 -8.98 -4.79 -8.67
N PRO A 122 -10.31 -4.93 -8.73
CA PRO A 122 -10.99 -6.14 -8.27
C PRO A 122 -10.56 -7.40 -9.03
N ILE A 123 -10.08 -7.24 -10.28
CA ILE A 123 -9.61 -8.35 -11.10
C ILE A 123 -8.24 -8.89 -10.65
N ALA A 124 -7.44 -8.10 -9.94
CA ALA A 124 -6.13 -8.55 -9.50
C ALA A 124 -6.21 -9.66 -8.43
N GLY A 125 -7.29 -9.70 -7.66
CA GLY A 125 -7.53 -10.73 -6.66
C GLY A 125 -7.76 -12.15 -7.22
N ILE A 126 -7.96 -12.30 -8.52
CA ILE A 126 -8.11 -13.61 -9.19
C ILE A 126 -6.79 -14.15 -9.78
N ILE A 127 -5.74 -13.35 -9.75
CA ILE A 127 -4.40 -13.77 -10.17
C ILE A 127 -3.71 -14.40 -8.97
N ASN A 128 -3.47 -15.70 -9.04
CA ASN A 128 -2.68 -16.41 -8.04
C ASN A 128 -1.23 -16.43 -8.46
N GLY A 129 -0.33 -16.32 -7.50
CA GLY A 129 1.11 -16.37 -7.75
C GLY A 129 1.86 -15.28 -7.02
N LYS A 130 3.07 -15.05 -7.43
CA LYS A 130 4.00 -14.12 -6.78
C LYS A 130 4.52 -13.06 -7.74
N ILE A 131 4.79 -11.88 -7.20
CA ILE A 131 5.38 -10.76 -7.93
C ILE A 131 6.59 -10.18 -7.23
N ASN A 132 7.49 -9.63 -8.04
CA ASN A 132 8.41 -8.58 -7.62
C ASN A 132 7.88 -7.25 -8.16
N THR A 133 7.80 -6.23 -7.31
CA THR A 133 7.23 -4.95 -7.71
C THR A 133 8.00 -3.80 -7.06
N ALA A 134 8.39 -2.83 -7.86
CA ALA A 134 8.91 -1.55 -7.40
C ALA A 134 7.88 -0.45 -7.70
N ILE A 135 7.44 0.24 -6.66
CA ILE A 135 6.43 1.29 -6.75
C ILE A 135 7.03 2.59 -6.22
N LYS A 136 6.87 3.66 -6.99
CA LYS A 136 7.11 5.03 -6.53
C LYS A 136 5.83 5.81 -6.71
N VAL A 137 5.29 6.33 -5.62
CA VAL A 137 4.04 7.09 -5.66
C VAL A 137 4.12 8.30 -4.76
N SER A 138 3.48 9.37 -5.20
CA SER A 138 3.30 10.60 -4.42
C SER A 138 1.93 11.20 -4.72
N GLY A 139 1.46 12.04 -3.80
CA GLY A 139 0.17 12.69 -3.96
C GLY A 139 -0.24 13.46 -2.72
N ASN A 140 -1.49 13.89 -2.73
CA ASN A 140 -2.11 14.59 -1.62
C ASN A 140 -2.92 13.62 -0.75
N LEU A 141 -3.07 13.97 0.51
CA LEU A 141 -3.93 13.28 1.47
C LEU A 141 -5.12 14.17 1.83
N ASP A 142 -6.23 13.55 2.18
CA ASP A 142 -7.29 14.22 2.88
C ASP A 142 -6.79 14.68 4.27
N ALA A 143 -7.07 15.92 4.64
CA ALA A 143 -6.53 16.50 5.88
C ALA A 143 -7.16 15.90 7.16
N LYS A 144 -8.33 15.30 7.08
CA LYS A 144 -9.05 14.72 8.23
C LYS A 144 -8.88 13.21 8.33
N GLU A 145 -8.99 12.53 7.19
CA GLU A 145 -8.95 11.07 7.12
C GLU A 145 -7.54 10.54 6.82
N MET A 146 -6.60 11.42 6.37
CA MET A 146 -5.27 11.06 5.90
C MET A 146 -5.28 9.96 4.80
N THR A 147 -6.39 9.85 4.10
CA THR A 147 -6.54 8.94 2.97
C THR A 147 -6.00 9.57 1.68
N PRO A 148 -5.37 8.79 0.79
CA PRO A 148 -4.86 9.29 -0.48
C PRO A 148 -5.97 9.83 -1.40
N ASN A 149 -5.78 11.03 -1.92
CA ASN A 149 -6.61 11.57 -2.98
C ASN A 149 -6.16 10.95 -4.32
N LEU A 150 -6.94 10.01 -4.83
CA LEU A 150 -6.60 9.25 -6.03
C LEU A 150 -6.35 10.12 -7.25
N ASN A 151 -7.02 11.28 -7.38
CA ASN A 151 -6.85 12.20 -8.50
C ASN A 151 -5.51 12.97 -8.47
N SER A 152 -4.80 12.94 -7.35
CA SER A 152 -3.50 13.58 -7.19
C SER A 152 -2.32 12.61 -7.33
N ILE A 153 -2.60 11.32 -7.44
CA ILE A 153 -1.56 10.30 -7.45
C ILE A 153 -0.74 10.38 -8.73
N SER A 154 0.58 10.48 -8.54
CA SER A 154 1.57 10.42 -9.62
C SER A 154 2.70 9.48 -9.22
N GLY A 155 3.30 8.82 -10.22
CA GLY A 155 4.38 7.89 -9.94
C GLY A 155 4.56 6.80 -11.00
N SER A 156 5.20 5.71 -10.60
CA SER A 156 5.47 4.57 -11.47
C SER A 156 5.39 3.25 -10.71
N LEU A 157 5.04 2.22 -11.43
CA LEU A 157 5.06 0.84 -10.96
C LEU A 157 5.77 0.00 -12.01
N ASN A 158 6.80 -0.73 -11.58
CA ASN A 158 7.47 -1.74 -12.38
C ASN A 158 7.21 -3.09 -11.72
N ASN A 159 6.71 -4.03 -12.47
CA ASN A 159 6.30 -5.33 -11.97
C ASN A 159 6.92 -6.46 -12.79
N GLN A 160 7.24 -7.58 -12.13
CA GLN A 160 7.61 -8.85 -12.72
C GLN A 160 6.78 -9.95 -12.09
N PHE A 161 6.00 -10.62 -12.90
CA PHE A 161 5.29 -11.83 -12.48
C PHE A 161 6.28 -12.99 -12.38
N LEU A 162 6.27 -13.73 -11.28
CA LEU A 162 7.21 -14.85 -11.07
C LEU A 162 6.57 -16.17 -11.45
N SER A 163 5.51 -16.57 -10.78
CA SER A 163 4.76 -17.77 -11.07
C SER A 163 3.27 -17.43 -10.92
N THR A 164 2.56 -17.40 -12.03
CA THR A 164 1.19 -16.91 -12.03
C THR A 164 0.25 -17.89 -12.69
N THR A 165 -0.93 -18.00 -12.09
CA THR A 165 -2.08 -18.67 -12.67
C THR A 165 -3.29 -17.77 -12.54
N ILE A 166 -4.15 -17.77 -13.54
CA ILE A 166 -5.39 -17.01 -13.53
C ILE A 166 -6.52 -17.95 -13.15
N SER A 167 -7.22 -17.67 -12.06
CA SER A 167 -8.40 -18.41 -11.65
C SER A 167 -9.63 -17.80 -12.31
N THR A 168 -10.16 -18.48 -13.32
CA THR A 168 -11.38 -18.04 -14.02
C THR A 168 -12.66 -18.40 -13.28
N GLU A 169 -12.60 -19.34 -12.34
CA GLU A 169 -13.77 -19.91 -11.67
C GLU A 169 -14.52 -18.88 -10.81
N ASN A 170 -13.78 -17.91 -10.24
CA ASN A 170 -14.31 -16.93 -9.30
C ASN A 170 -14.51 -15.52 -9.91
N SER A 171 -14.47 -15.38 -11.23
CA SER A 171 -14.65 -14.07 -11.88
C SER A 171 -15.72 -14.10 -12.96
N ASP A 172 -16.87 -13.52 -12.65
CA ASP A 172 -17.94 -13.34 -13.65
C ASP A 172 -17.49 -12.46 -14.83
N LEU A 173 -16.55 -11.54 -14.60
CA LEU A 173 -15.97 -10.70 -15.64
C LEU A 173 -15.16 -11.56 -16.64
N LEU A 174 -14.29 -12.45 -16.14
CA LEU A 174 -13.48 -13.32 -17.00
C LEU A 174 -14.34 -14.38 -17.71
N LYS A 175 -15.37 -14.89 -17.03
CA LYS A 175 -16.35 -15.78 -17.66
C LYS A 175 -17.04 -15.07 -18.85
N LYS A 176 -17.50 -13.84 -18.64
CA LYS A 176 -18.11 -13.02 -19.70
C LYS A 176 -17.13 -12.66 -20.82
N LEU A 177 -15.87 -12.35 -20.48
CA LEU A 177 -14.82 -12.09 -21.48
C LEU A 177 -14.52 -13.35 -22.32
N GLY A 178 -14.38 -14.52 -21.68
CA GLY A 178 -14.17 -15.80 -22.39
C GLY A 178 -15.36 -16.18 -23.28
N GLN A 179 -16.57 -15.85 -22.88
CA GLN A 179 -17.78 -16.09 -23.69
C GLN A 179 -17.88 -15.13 -24.89
N ASN A 180 -17.46 -13.87 -24.75
CA ASN A 180 -17.58 -12.87 -25.81
C ASN A 180 -16.33 -12.79 -26.71
N LEU A 181 -15.19 -13.27 -26.23
CA LEU A 181 -13.93 -13.29 -26.97
C LEU A 181 -13.48 -14.75 -27.16
N SER A 182 -14.20 -15.48 -27.99
CA SER A 182 -13.96 -16.91 -28.26
C SER A 182 -12.56 -17.26 -28.80
N PHE A 183 -11.80 -16.24 -29.21
CA PHE A 183 -10.42 -16.38 -29.68
C PHE A 183 -9.37 -16.26 -28.56
N ILE A 184 -9.79 -15.89 -27.34
CA ILE A 184 -8.89 -15.79 -26.18
C ILE A 184 -9.27 -16.88 -25.18
N ASP A 185 -8.40 -17.87 -25.02
CA ASP A 185 -8.49 -18.83 -23.92
C ASP A 185 -7.77 -18.25 -22.69
N VAL A 186 -8.55 -17.68 -21.79
CA VAL A 186 -8.03 -16.99 -20.57
C VAL A 186 -7.23 -17.97 -19.70
N ASN A 187 -7.54 -19.28 -19.77
CA ASN A 187 -6.84 -20.31 -19.00
C ASN A 187 -5.44 -20.62 -19.55
N LYS A 188 -5.17 -20.23 -20.79
CA LYS A 188 -3.85 -20.41 -21.43
C LYS A 188 -2.94 -19.18 -21.34
N ILE A 189 -3.41 -18.10 -20.72
CA ILE A 189 -2.59 -16.92 -20.52
C ILE A 189 -1.50 -17.25 -19.52
N ASN A 190 -0.25 -17.23 -19.98
CA ASN A 190 0.92 -17.41 -19.14
C ASN A 190 1.56 -16.03 -18.88
N LEU A 191 1.54 -15.61 -17.62
CA LEU A 191 2.14 -14.35 -17.18
C LEU A 191 3.53 -14.54 -16.54
N ASN A 192 4.06 -15.78 -16.51
CA ASN A 192 5.34 -16.03 -15.87
C ASN A 192 6.46 -15.25 -16.57
N ASP A 193 7.28 -14.59 -15.75
CA ASP A 193 8.38 -13.71 -16.17
C ASP A 193 7.97 -12.48 -17.00
N VAL A 194 6.67 -12.25 -17.19
CA VAL A 194 6.18 -11.05 -17.84
C VAL A 194 6.51 -9.83 -16.97
N LYS A 195 7.14 -8.84 -17.59
CA LYS A 195 7.42 -7.54 -16.98
C LYS A 195 6.41 -6.52 -17.45
N THR A 196 5.93 -5.70 -16.54
CA THR A 196 5.02 -4.60 -16.87
C THR A 196 5.51 -3.31 -16.24
N ALA A 197 5.27 -2.20 -16.93
CA ALA A 197 5.55 -0.87 -16.42
C ALA A 197 4.32 0.02 -16.58
N LEU A 198 3.91 0.63 -15.47
CA LEU A 198 2.80 1.57 -15.43
C LEU A 198 3.32 2.92 -14.97
N THR A 199 2.73 3.99 -15.45
CA THR A 199 2.90 5.33 -14.90
C THR A 199 1.55 5.88 -14.48
N PHE A 200 1.56 6.59 -13.37
CA PHE A 200 0.42 7.32 -12.84
C PHE A 200 0.67 8.81 -13.03
N GLU A 201 -0.30 9.53 -13.52
CA GLU A 201 -0.23 10.96 -13.69
C GLU A 201 -1.59 11.57 -13.39
N ASN A 202 -1.68 12.29 -12.26
CA ASN A 202 -2.93 12.88 -11.78
C ASN A 202 -4.09 11.87 -11.75
N GLY A 203 -3.85 10.71 -11.14
CA GLY A 203 -4.83 9.63 -11.00
C GLY A 203 -5.12 8.84 -12.28
N LYS A 204 -4.48 9.18 -13.42
CA LYS A 204 -4.63 8.44 -14.67
C LYS A 204 -3.51 7.43 -14.81
N VAL A 205 -3.87 6.23 -15.24
CA VAL A 205 -2.91 5.14 -15.48
C VAL A 205 -2.54 5.13 -16.95
N LYS A 206 -1.24 5.09 -17.22
CA LYS A 206 -0.68 4.91 -18.57
C LYS A 206 0.14 3.62 -18.58
N LEU A 207 -0.20 2.71 -19.46
CA LEU A 207 0.61 1.53 -19.77
C LEU A 207 1.76 1.95 -20.68
N LYS A 208 2.98 1.58 -20.32
CA LYS A 208 4.10 1.65 -21.25
C LYS A 208 4.08 0.38 -22.11
N PRO A 209 4.23 0.48 -23.44
CA PRO A 209 4.46 -0.70 -24.26
C PRO A 209 5.65 -1.49 -23.70
N ILE A 210 5.52 -2.79 -23.70
CA ILE A 210 6.62 -3.72 -23.36
C ILE A 210 7.23 -4.08 -24.72
N ASP A 211 8.49 -3.73 -24.90
CA ASP A 211 9.28 -4.17 -26.06
C ASP A 211 9.68 -5.63 -25.91
#